data_a2a2ba79908d1f66158c8a4257da66d3
#
_entry.id   a2a2ba79908d1f66158c8a4257da66d3
#
_cell.length_a   1.000
_cell.length_b   1.000
_cell.length_c   1.000
_cell.angle_alpha   90.00
_cell.angle_beta   90.00
_cell.angle_gamma   90.00
#
_symmetry.space_group_name_H-M   'P 1'
#
loop_
_entity.id
_entity.type
_entity.pdbx_description
1 polymer ?
#
loop_
_entity_poly.entity_id
_entity_poly.type
_entity_poly.pdbx_seq_one_letter_code
_entity_poly.pdbx_strand_id
1 'polypeptide(L)'
;MDHLQGRTLGGGRYNIVELIGRGGTADTYRAADETLGRDVAIKVLMDRSDDTNSRLLAEARAMARLNHPRIVAVYDAGEEDSVYYIVMELIRGKTLSSLESGELGYKQALTYVAEVLEALDYANGEGVIHRDIKPSNVMILDDGKHIKLMDFGLARRASDVTQTTRTGQIVGTISYLAPERFLSKPADARSDLYSVGIVMYEIFTGTLPFRNDRDDIVATMYSHVNDIPTSPREINRNIPEPLEQVIMRAIEREPGSRYQTALEFYNDVEALMASQPPPNAKQRPPKSYPTIARKPPTEAMLRQALDRALAPARNRSDALENVLKGMIATRRRNYDEARDAYLVAMHELQAAGNEVEYAKTALKYGAMVLQKAADGKRDRNELRDAVNRLNESLKIFREYGLQEQFSHTEYTINALERTAIGVIY
;
A
#
# COMPACT_ATOMS: atom_id res chain seq x y z
N MET A 1 0.29 19.16 23.10
CA MET A 1 -0.10 18.16 24.13
C MET A 1 -1.17 17.31 23.51
N ASP A 2 -1.09 16.02 23.69
CA ASP A 2 -2.09 15.09 23.17
C ASP A 2 -3.39 15.28 23.94
N HIS A 3 -4.49 15.57 23.24
CA HIS A 3 -5.75 16.02 23.86
C HIS A 3 -6.51 14.89 24.61
N LEU A 4 -6.05 13.64 24.51
CA LEU A 4 -6.65 12.50 25.19
C LEU A 4 -5.85 11.99 26.39
N GLN A 5 -4.58 12.38 26.55
CA GLN A 5 -3.75 11.95 27.68
C GLN A 5 -4.34 12.44 29.00
N GLY A 6 -4.50 11.52 29.95
CA GLY A 6 -5.13 11.78 31.24
C GLY A 6 -6.66 11.74 31.24
N ARG A 7 -7.31 11.52 30.08
CA ARG A 7 -8.77 11.26 30.01
C ARG A 7 -9.07 9.80 30.32
N THR A 8 -10.30 9.56 30.75
CA THR A 8 -10.84 8.21 30.92
C THR A 8 -11.85 7.91 29.83
N LEU A 9 -11.99 6.64 29.47
CA LEU A 9 -12.99 6.08 28.55
C LEU A 9 -13.69 4.89 29.20
N GLY A 10 -14.81 4.47 28.63
CA GLY A 10 -15.58 3.32 29.12
C GLY A 10 -16.19 3.56 30.50
N GLY A 11 -16.76 4.77 30.71
CA GLY A 11 -17.34 5.15 32.01
C GLY A 11 -16.33 5.22 33.13
N GLY A 12 -15.08 5.62 32.85
CA GLY A 12 -13.98 5.72 33.81
C GLY A 12 -13.12 4.48 33.97
N ARG A 13 -13.39 3.41 33.20
CA ARG A 13 -12.65 2.15 33.30
C ARG A 13 -11.25 2.24 32.69
N TYR A 14 -11.08 2.91 31.58
CA TYR A 14 -9.81 2.98 30.84
C TYR A 14 -9.16 4.35 31.00
N ASN A 15 -8.08 4.43 31.74
CA ASN A 15 -7.32 5.66 31.93
C ASN A 15 -6.22 5.78 30.87
N ILE A 16 -6.29 6.76 29.98
CA ILE A 16 -5.32 6.97 28.91
C ILE A 16 -4.01 7.52 29.46
N VAL A 17 -2.92 6.76 29.31
CA VAL A 17 -1.62 7.08 29.88
C VAL A 17 -0.75 7.85 28.89
N GLU A 18 -0.55 7.31 27.67
CA GLU A 18 0.33 7.89 26.67
C GLU A 18 -0.03 7.44 25.24
N LEU A 19 0.33 8.27 24.26
CA LEU A 19 0.25 7.93 22.85
C LEU A 19 1.41 6.98 22.50
N ILE A 20 1.11 5.82 21.90
CA ILE A 20 2.09 4.83 21.46
C ILE A 20 2.15 4.67 19.93
N GLY A 21 1.20 5.20 19.18
CA GLY A 21 1.20 5.17 17.72
C GLY A 21 0.26 6.18 17.10
N ARG A 22 0.71 6.84 16.02
CA ARG A 22 -0.14 7.70 15.19
C ARG A 22 -0.39 7.05 13.85
N GLY A 23 -1.66 6.99 13.45
CA GLY A 23 -2.08 6.48 12.15
C GLY A 23 -2.94 7.48 11.38
N GLY A 24 -3.10 7.26 10.09
CA GLY A 24 -3.91 8.15 9.24
C GLY A 24 -5.40 8.14 9.56
N THR A 25 -5.90 7.08 10.17
CA THR A 25 -7.33 6.90 10.50
C THR A 25 -7.59 6.77 11.99
N ALA A 26 -6.57 6.47 12.79
CA ALA A 26 -6.70 6.26 14.22
C ALA A 26 -5.38 6.48 14.94
N ASP A 27 -5.44 7.00 16.14
CA ASP A 27 -4.31 7.06 17.07
C ASP A 27 -4.42 5.92 18.09
N THR A 28 -3.28 5.36 18.50
CA THR A 28 -3.22 4.25 19.46
C THR A 28 -2.55 4.71 20.73
N TYR A 29 -3.20 4.44 21.87
CA TYR A 29 -2.76 4.85 23.19
C TYR A 29 -2.51 3.63 24.07
N ARG A 30 -1.54 3.71 24.97
CA ARG A 30 -1.47 2.85 26.15
C ARG A 30 -2.45 3.39 27.19
N ALA A 31 -3.25 2.52 27.79
CA ALA A 31 -4.17 2.87 28.86
C ALA A 31 -4.15 1.82 29.98
N ALA A 32 -4.51 2.23 31.17
CA ALA A 32 -4.72 1.33 32.29
C ALA A 32 -6.21 0.91 32.33
N ASP A 33 -6.49 -0.40 32.33
CA ASP A 33 -7.80 -0.98 32.69
C ASP A 33 -7.89 -1.04 34.21
N GLU A 34 -8.47 -0.02 34.81
CA GLU A 34 -8.60 0.13 36.28
C GLU A 34 -9.42 -1.01 36.92
N THR A 35 -10.30 -1.65 36.15
CA THR A 35 -11.12 -2.76 36.64
C THR A 35 -10.34 -4.06 36.75
N LEU A 36 -9.48 -4.34 35.76
CA LEU A 36 -8.71 -5.59 35.69
C LEU A 36 -7.25 -5.43 36.12
N GLY A 37 -6.78 -4.22 36.44
CA GLY A 37 -5.43 -3.94 36.89
C GLY A 37 -4.36 -4.31 35.86
N ARG A 38 -4.59 -4.03 34.60
CA ARG A 38 -3.67 -4.33 33.49
C ARG A 38 -3.55 -3.18 32.49
N ASP A 39 -2.43 -3.13 31.78
CA ASP A 39 -2.28 -2.24 30.63
C ASP A 39 -2.99 -2.82 29.40
N VAL A 40 -3.57 -1.94 28.58
CA VAL A 40 -4.24 -2.23 27.32
C VAL A 40 -3.80 -1.23 26.25
N ALA A 41 -3.95 -1.58 24.98
CA ALA A 41 -3.89 -0.64 23.88
C ALA A 41 -5.29 -0.16 23.52
N ILE A 42 -5.47 1.14 23.33
CA ILE A 42 -6.74 1.73 22.89
C ILE A 42 -6.51 2.44 21.57
N LYS A 43 -7.19 1.95 20.54
CA LYS A 43 -7.21 2.57 19.21
C LYS A 43 -8.40 3.52 19.13
N VAL A 44 -8.12 4.81 18.98
CA VAL A 44 -9.10 5.89 18.92
C VAL A 44 -9.22 6.38 17.48
N LEU A 45 -10.45 6.43 16.97
CA LEU A 45 -10.74 6.76 15.59
C LEU A 45 -10.81 8.28 15.39
N MET A 46 -10.21 8.75 14.29
CA MET A 46 -10.15 10.18 13.96
C MET A 46 -11.32 10.64 13.08
N ASP A 47 -11.98 9.72 12.35
CA ASP A 47 -13.11 10.04 11.49
C ASP A 47 -14.40 10.05 12.30
N ARG A 48 -15.18 11.13 12.15
CA ARG A 48 -16.44 11.40 12.87
C ARG A 48 -17.68 11.12 12.02
N SER A 49 -17.57 10.40 10.90
CA SER A 49 -18.74 10.04 10.10
C SER A 49 -19.46 8.83 10.70
N ASP A 50 -20.76 8.95 10.98
CA ASP A 50 -21.59 7.90 11.60
C ASP A 50 -21.55 6.58 10.83
N ASP A 51 -21.43 6.64 9.48
CA ASP A 51 -21.39 5.46 8.62
C ASP A 51 -20.06 4.69 8.73
N THR A 52 -18.94 5.39 8.92
CA THR A 52 -17.63 4.79 9.18
C THR A 52 -17.59 4.16 10.57
N ASN A 53 -18.13 4.83 11.57
CA ASN A 53 -18.06 4.44 12.96
C ASN A 53 -18.89 3.18 13.27
N SER A 54 -20.11 3.08 12.72
CA SER A 54 -20.95 1.88 12.88
C SER A 54 -20.31 0.63 12.27
N ARG A 55 -19.59 0.78 11.17
CA ARG A 55 -18.84 -0.31 10.51
C ARG A 55 -17.65 -0.76 11.33
N LEU A 56 -16.91 0.17 11.92
CA LEU A 56 -15.76 -0.13 12.77
C LEU A 56 -16.14 -0.93 14.01
N LEU A 57 -17.26 -0.60 14.63
CA LEU A 57 -17.79 -1.39 15.74
C LEU A 57 -18.23 -2.80 15.29
N ALA A 58 -18.80 -2.94 14.09
CA ALA A 58 -19.14 -4.25 13.55
C ALA A 58 -17.90 -5.11 13.28
N GLU A 59 -16.83 -4.50 12.75
CA GLU A 59 -15.55 -5.18 12.51
C GLU A 59 -14.83 -5.52 13.83
N ALA A 60 -14.83 -4.62 14.82
CA ALA A 60 -14.32 -4.91 16.15
C ALA A 60 -15.05 -6.10 16.80
N ARG A 61 -16.39 -6.20 16.61
CA ARG A 61 -17.16 -7.38 17.07
C ARG A 61 -16.78 -8.66 16.36
N ALA A 62 -16.43 -8.61 15.07
CA ALA A 62 -15.95 -9.78 14.33
C ALA A 62 -14.57 -10.22 14.86
N MET A 63 -13.68 -9.25 15.11
CA MET A 63 -12.36 -9.53 15.69
C MET A 63 -12.42 -10.07 17.11
N ALA A 64 -13.38 -9.60 17.93
CA ALA A 64 -13.55 -10.07 19.31
C ALA A 64 -13.91 -11.57 19.42
N ARG A 65 -14.29 -12.21 18.30
CA ARG A 65 -14.52 -13.66 18.23
C ARG A 65 -13.23 -14.44 17.99
N LEU A 66 -12.17 -13.77 17.50
CA LEU A 66 -10.91 -14.43 17.20
C LEU A 66 -10.11 -14.63 18.51
N ASN A 67 -9.76 -15.87 18.80
CA ASN A 67 -8.92 -16.22 19.95
C ASN A 67 -7.78 -17.13 19.49
N HIS A 68 -6.66 -16.50 19.13
CA HIS A 68 -5.51 -17.20 18.57
C HIS A 68 -4.21 -16.57 19.09
N PRO A 69 -3.16 -17.35 19.45
CA PRO A 69 -1.91 -16.80 20.02
C PRO A 69 -1.17 -15.85 19.06
N ARG A 70 -1.40 -15.96 17.75
CA ARG A 70 -0.78 -15.11 16.71
C ARG A 70 -1.68 -13.97 16.23
N ILE A 71 -2.80 -13.72 16.91
CA ILE A 71 -3.72 -12.61 16.61
C ILE A 71 -3.85 -11.74 17.85
N VAL A 72 -3.84 -10.42 17.67
CA VAL A 72 -4.11 -9.48 18.77
C VAL A 72 -5.54 -9.68 19.29
N ALA A 73 -5.69 -9.84 20.60
CA ALA A 73 -7.00 -9.99 21.23
C ALA A 73 -7.70 -8.63 21.34
N VAL A 74 -8.96 -8.55 20.91
CA VAL A 74 -9.85 -7.41 21.14
C VAL A 74 -10.65 -7.69 22.41
N TYR A 75 -10.61 -6.76 23.38
CA TYR A 75 -11.23 -6.91 24.67
C TYR A 75 -12.56 -6.17 24.79
N ASP A 76 -12.67 -5.00 24.14
CA ASP A 76 -13.83 -4.15 24.24
C ASP A 76 -13.89 -3.15 23.06
N ALA A 77 -15.03 -2.55 22.82
CA ALA A 77 -15.18 -1.45 21.89
C ALA A 77 -16.36 -0.57 22.32
N GLY A 78 -16.24 0.73 22.18
CA GLY A 78 -17.27 1.65 22.62
C GLY A 78 -17.22 3.03 21.96
N GLU A 79 -18.16 3.84 22.40
CA GLU A 79 -18.27 5.26 22.08
C GLU A 79 -18.48 6.04 23.39
N GLU A 80 -17.74 7.11 23.57
CA GLU A 80 -17.88 8.04 24.69
C GLU A 80 -17.50 9.45 24.23
N ASP A 81 -18.36 10.45 24.51
CA ASP A 81 -18.18 11.85 24.06
C ASP A 81 -17.91 11.99 22.55
N SER A 82 -18.57 11.21 21.71
CA SER A 82 -18.36 11.13 20.26
C SER A 82 -16.94 10.65 19.88
N VAL A 83 -16.25 9.98 20.78
CA VAL A 83 -14.96 9.30 20.53
C VAL A 83 -15.22 7.80 20.43
N TYR A 84 -14.98 7.24 19.25
CA TYR A 84 -15.05 5.79 19.03
C TYR A 84 -13.71 5.15 19.32
N TYR A 85 -13.73 4.06 20.10
CA TYR A 85 -12.51 3.40 20.51
C TYR A 85 -12.64 1.88 20.51
N ILE A 86 -11.50 1.21 20.33
CA ILE A 86 -11.34 -0.25 20.44
C ILE A 86 -10.25 -0.53 21.46
N VAL A 87 -10.56 -1.35 22.44
CA VAL A 87 -9.63 -1.80 23.50
C VAL A 87 -9.08 -3.16 23.11
N MET A 88 -7.77 -3.28 23.08
CA MET A 88 -7.09 -4.50 22.65
C MET A 88 -5.88 -4.82 23.53
N GLU A 89 -5.33 -5.99 23.33
CA GLU A 89 -4.09 -6.43 23.93
C GLU A 89 -2.96 -5.44 23.65
N LEU A 90 -2.27 -5.00 24.70
CA LEU A 90 -1.04 -4.24 24.58
C LEU A 90 0.12 -5.20 24.27
N ILE A 91 0.61 -5.17 23.04
CA ILE A 91 1.73 -6.00 22.62
C ILE A 91 3.04 -5.27 22.93
N ARG A 92 3.98 -5.97 23.56
CA ARG A 92 5.36 -5.51 23.71
C ARG A 92 6.22 -6.11 22.60
N GLY A 93 6.89 -5.24 21.85
CA GLY A 93 7.67 -5.67 20.71
C GLY A 93 7.88 -4.55 19.69
N LYS A 94 8.30 -4.95 18.50
CA LYS A 94 8.51 -4.04 17.35
C LYS A 94 7.80 -4.55 16.11
N THR A 95 7.39 -3.66 15.21
CA THR A 95 6.77 -4.07 13.96
C THR A 95 7.80 -4.68 13.01
N LEU A 96 7.36 -5.58 12.14
CA LEU A 96 8.20 -6.15 11.09
C LEU A 96 8.74 -5.04 10.15
N SER A 97 7.99 -3.94 9.96
CA SER A 97 8.41 -2.79 9.16
C SER A 97 9.54 -1.96 9.79
N SER A 98 9.82 -2.13 11.07
CA SER A 98 10.91 -1.43 11.77
C SER A 98 12.26 -2.12 11.64
N LEU A 99 12.30 -3.32 11.02
CA LEU A 99 13.53 -4.04 10.78
C LEU A 99 14.25 -3.47 9.55
N GLU A 100 15.58 -3.43 9.63
CA GLU A 100 16.40 -3.13 8.47
C GLU A 100 16.49 -4.33 7.51
N SER A 101 16.72 -4.05 6.23
CA SER A 101 16.91 -5.12 5.24
C SER A 101 18.09 -6.01 5.61
N GLY A 102 17.85 -7.33 5.67
CA GLY A 102 18.87 -8.33 6.04
C GLY A 102 19.03 -8.55 7.55
N GLU A 103 18.28 -7.85 8.42
CA GLU A 103 18.32 -8.08 9.88
C GLU A 103 17.76 -9.46 10.25
N LEU A 104 16.85 -10.01 9.44
CA LEU A 104 16.26 -11.33 9.68
C LEU A 104 17.08 -12.46 9.04
N GLY A 105 17.42 -13.45 9.86
CA GLY A 105 17.94 -14.71 9.36
C GLY A 105 16.90 -15.51 8.57
N TYR A 106 17.35 -16.30 7.59
CA TYR A 106 16.49 -17.08 6.68
C TYR A 106 15.40 -17.89 7.41
N LYS A 107 15.79 -18.70 8.41
CA LYS A 107 14.82 -19.52 9.16
C LYS A 107 13.83 -18.69 9.97
N GLN A 108 14.30 -17.61 10.58
CA GLN A 108 13.44 -16.74 11.37
C GLN A 108 12.40 -16.03 10.50
N ALA A 109 12.79 -15.55 9.31
CA ALA A 109 11.86 -14.98 8.35
C ALA A 109 10.77 -15.97 7.93
N LEU A 110 11.14 -17.23 7.63
CA LEU A 110 10.18 -18.28 7.32
C LEU A 110 9.28 -18.62 8.51
N THR A 111 9.80 -18.63 9.75
CA THR A 111 8.99 -18.83 10.95
C THR A 111 7.92 -17.74 11.08
N TYR A 112 8.28 -16.48 10.90
CA TYR A 112 7.31 -15.39 10.99
C TYR A 112 6.24 -15.48 9.90
N VAL A 113 6.63 -15.83 8.67
CA VAL A 113 5.67 -16.07 7.59
C VAL A 113 4.74 -17.25 7.91
N ALA A 114 5.26 -18.34 8.44
CA ALA A 114 4.46 -19.49 8.85
C ALA A 114 3.43 -19.11 9.94
N GLU A 115 3.83 -18.35 10.94
CA GLU A 115 2.93 -17.87 12.01
C GLU A 115 1.86 -16.90 11.48
N VAL A 116 2.18 -16.05 10.48
CA VAL A 116 1.17 -15.22 9.78
C VAL A 116 0.17 -16.10 9.05
N LEU A 117 0.62 -17.14 8.34
CA LEU A 117 -0.25 -18.06 7.62
C LEU A 117 -1.14 -18.90 8.54
N GLU A 118 -0.62 -19.32 9.70
CA GLU A 118 -1.39 -19.99 10.76
C GLU A 118 -2.52 -19.08 11.27
N ALA A 119 -2.20 -17.80 11.55
CA ALA A 119 -3.20 -16.82 11.98
C ALA A 119 -4.28 -16.59 10.91
N LEU A 120 -3.89 -16.51 9.64
CA LEU A 120 -4.83 -16.32 8.52
C LEU A 120 -5.70 -17.55 8.30
N ASP A 121 -5.15 -18.76 8.42
CA ASP A 121 -5.94 -20.00 8.29
C ASP A 121 -7.03 -20.07 9.35
N TYR A 122 -6.69 -19.78 10.60
CA TYR A 122 -7.64 -19.69 11.71
C TYR A 122 -8.72 -18.62 11.45
N ALA A 123 -8.30 -17.38 11.11
CA ALA A 123 -9.25 -16.30 10.88
C ALA A 123 -10.21 -16.58 9.71
N ASN A 124 -9.71 -17.20 8.64
CA ASN A 124 -10.51 -17.60 7.48
C ASN A 124 -11.52 -18.69 7.85
N GLY A 125 -11.17 -19.63 8.74
CA GLY A 125 -12.07 -20.62 9.31
C GLY A 125 -13.23 -20.00 10.07
N GLU A 126 -12.99 -18.87 10.74
CA GLU A 126 -14.01 -18.06 11.43
C GLU A 126 -14.75 -17.08 10.48
N GLY A 127 -14.49 -17.12 9.17
CA GLY A 127 -15.11 -16.27 8.17
C GLY A 127 -14.57 -14.83 8.14
N VAL A 128 -13.40 -14.59 8.75
CA VAL A 128 -12.76 -13.26 8.81
C VAL A 128 -11.59 -13.19 7.83
N ILE A 129 -11.58 -12.16 7.00
CA ILE A 129 -10.50 -11.85 6.05
C ILE A 129 -9.76 -10.62 6.57
N HIS A 130 -8.42 -10.65 6.57
CA HIS A 130 -7.60 -9.57 7.13
C HIS A 130 -7.63 -8.27 6.32
N ARG A 131 -7.48 -8.35 5.00
CA ARG A 131 -7.57 -7.26 4.02
C ARG A 131 -6.49 -6.15 4.08
N ASP A 132 -5.57 -6.20 5.03
CA ASP A 132 -4.49 -5.20 5.17
C ASP A 132 -3.18 -5.84 5.65
N ILE A 133 -2.78 -6.96 5.07
CA ILE A 133 -1.50 -7.61 5.36
C ILE A 133 -0.36 -6.77 4.82
N LYS A 134 0.55 -6.35 5.74
CA LYS A 134 1.76 -5.57 5.46
C LYS A 134 2.71 -5.63 6.66
N PRO A 135 4.00 -5.31 6.51
CA PRO A 135 4.98 -5.41 7.61
C PRO A 135 4.62 -4.61 8.86
N SER A 136 3.96 -3.45 8.73
CA SER A 136 3.55 -2.64 9.89
C SER A 136 2.40 -3.23 10.69
N ASN A 137 1.68 -4.23 10.17
CA ASN A 137 0.60 -4.92 10.86
C ASN A 137 1.05 -6.29 11.44
N VAL A 138 2.34 -6.61 11.36
CA VAL A 138 2.96 -7.78 11.98
C VAL A 138 3.87 -7.32 13.10
N MET A 139 3.51 -7.62 14.35
CA MET A 139 4.30 -7.29 15.53
C MET A 139 5.17 -8.47 15.93
N ILE A 140 6.47 -8.28 15.99
CA ILE A 140 7.43 -9.22 16.56
C ILE A 140 7.46 -9.01 18.07
N LEU A 141 7.23 -10.07 18.84
CA LEU A 141 7.23 -10.00 20.30
C LEU A 141 8.65 -9.79 20.84
N ASP A 142 8.75 -9.33 22.10
CA ASP A 142 10.03 -9.07 22.76
C ASP A 142 10.92 -10.31 22.88
N ASP A 143 10.36 -11.53 22.79
CA ASP A 143 11.13 -12.77 22.75
C ASP A 143 11.89 -12.97 21.42
N GLY A 144 11.59 -12.16 20.41
CA GLY A 144 12.17 -12.22 19.07
C GLY A 144 11.87 -13.52 18.33
N LYS A 145 10.98 -14.37 18.82
CA LYS A 145 10.68 -15.70 18.25
C LYS A 145 9.31 -15.76 17.60
N HIS A 146 8.37 -15.00 18.14
CA HIS A 146 6.97 -15.07 17.77
C HIS A 146 6.44 -13.75 17.26
N ILE A 147 5.35 -13.81 16.47
CA ILE A 147 4.64 -12.63 15.99
C ILE A 147 3.19 -12.59 16.51
N LYS A 148 2.61 -11.40 16.43
CA LYS A 148 1.16 -11.21 16.45
C LYS A 148 0.71 -10.36 15.29
N LEU A 149 -0.37 -10.79 14.64
CA LEU A 149 -1.02 -10.08 13.56
C LEU A 149 -2.02 -9.08 14.14
N MET A 150 -1.91 -7.82 13.71
CA MET A 150 -2.73 -6.70 14.17
C MET A 150 -3.59 -6.15 13.05
N ASP A 151 -4.57 -5.32 13.41
CA ASP A 151 -5.32 -4.47 12.48
C ASP A 151 -5.95 -5.23 11.31
N PHE A 152 -6.73 -6.29 11.62
CA PHE A 152 -7.64 -6.88 10.64
C PHE A 152 -8.48 -5.76 10.06
N GLY A 153 -8.38 -5.52 8.79
CA GLY A 153 -8.86 -4.40 7.95
C GLY A 153 -10.06 -3.61 8.42
N LEU A 154 -9.93 -3.05 9.61
CA LEU A 154 -10.90 -2.15 10.22
C LEU A 154 -11.15 -1.01 9.22
N ALA A 155 -12.28 -1.07 8.50
CA ALA A 155 -12.78 -0.02 7.62
C ALA A 155 -12.19 0.08 6.19
N ARG A 156 -11.51 -0.93 5.60
CA ARG A 156 -11.01 -0.80 4.23
C ARG A 156 -11.83 -1.57 3.19
N ARG A 157 -12.78 -0.90 2.57
CA ARG A 157 -13.33 -1.30 1.25
C ARG A 157 -12.43 -0.76 0.13
N ALA A 158 -12.59 -1.32 -1.08
CA ALA A 158 -11.92 -0.78 -2.27
C ALA A 158 -12.24 0.71 -2.52
N SER A 159 -13.39 1.21 -1.99
CA SER A 159 -13.76 2.63 -1.99
C SER A 159 -12.91 3.51 -1.07
N ASP A 160 -12.25 2.93 -0.07
CA ASP A 160 -11.54 3.70 0.96
C ASP A 160 -10.11 4.05 0.54
N VAL A 161 -9.59 3.37 -0.51
CA VAL A 161 -8.30 3.73 -1.14
C VAL A 161 -8.30 5.20 -1.60
N THR A 162 -9.47 5.74 -1.95
CA THR A 162 -9.61 7.12 -2.43
C THR A 162 -9.83 8.16 -1.34
N GLN A 163 -10.36 7.78 -0.16
CA GLN A 163 -10.62 8.75 0.93
C GLN A 163 -9.37 9.12 1.74
N THR A 164 -8.41 8.22 1.83
CA THR A 164 -7.27 8.36 2.75
C THR A 164 -6.06 9.09 2.13
N THR A 165 -6.14 9.65 0.92
CA THR A 165 -5.06 10.44 0.27
C THR A 165 -4.72 11.75 1.00
N ARG A 166 -5.43 12.10 2.08
CA ARG A 166 -5.22 13.35 2.85
C ARG A 166 -3.96 13.37 3.72
N THR A 167 -3.35 12.24 4.05
CA THR A 167 -2.29 12.18 5.09
C THR A 167 -0.93 11.65 4.62
N GLY A 168 -0.70 11.43 3.32
CA GLY A 168 0.61 10.94 2.81
C GLY A 168 1.00 9.51 3.22
N GLN A 169 0.36 8.92 4.24
CA GLN A 169 0.69 7.59 4.77
C GLN A 169 0.12 6.40 3.97
N ILE A 170 -0.64 6.65 2.90
CA ILE A 170 -1.34 5.60 2.15
C ILE A 170 -0.46 4.92 1.14
N VAL A 171 0.53 5.61 0.63
CA VAL A 171 1.36 5.14 -0.47
C VAL A 171 2.03 3.81 -0.12
N GLY A 172 2.56 3.65 1.09
CA GLY A 172 3.18 2.39 1.53
C GLY A 172 2.23 1.19 1.60
N THR A 173 0.94 1.40 1.88
CA THR A 173 -0.03 0.30 2.04
C THR A 173 -0.48 -0.30 0.70
N ILE A 174 -0.55 0.50 -0.35
CA ILE A 174 -1.01 0.06 -1.69
C ILE A 174 -0.08 -0.97 -2.30
N SER A 175 1.20 -0.90 -1.97
CA SER A 175 2.24 -1.81 -2.48
C SER A 175 2.04 -3.28 -2.10
N TYR A 176 1.17 -3.59 -1.14
CA TYR A 176 0.88 -4.97 -0.71
C TYR A 176 -0.50 -5.45 -1.17
N LEU A 177 -1.31 -4.58 -1.80
CA LEU A 177 -2.67 -4.93 -2.20
C LEU A 177 -2.70 -5.84 -3.42
N ALA A 178 -3.58 -6.82 -3.37
CA ALA A 178 -3.79 -7.75 -4.48
C ALA A 178 -4.45 -7.07 -5.70
N PRO A 179 -4.12 -7.49 -6.94
CA PRO A 179 -4.61 -6.87 -8.18
C PRO A 179 -6.13 -6.75 -8.28
N GLU A 180 -6.88 -7.76 -7.82
CA GLU A 180 -8.34 -7.75 -7.84
C GLU A 180 -8.96 -6.63 -7.01
N ARG A 181 -8.26 -6.17 -5.96
CA ARG A 181 -8.72 -5.05 -5.13
C ARG A 181 -8.67 -3.71 -5.86
N PHE A 182 -7.73 -3.54 -6.78
CA PHE A 182 -7.68 -2.38 -7.66
C PHE A 182 -8.73 -2.44 -8.75
N LEU A 183 -9.13 -3.64 -9.15
CA LEU A 183 -10.12 -3.86 -10.19
C LEU A 183 -11.56 -3.93 -9.65
N SER A 184 -11.77 -3.64 -8.36
CA SER A 184 -13.06 -3.76 -7.66
C SER A 184 -13.74 -5.13 -7.87
N LYS A 185 -12.96 -6.17 -8.12
CA LYS A 185 -13.43 -7.55 -8.13
C LYS A 185 -13.62 -8.02 -6.68
N PRO A 186 -14.50 -9.02 -6.44
CA PRO A 186 -14.62 -9.60 -5.10
C PRO A 186 -13.24 -10.07 -4.59
N ALA A 187 -12.84 -9.54 -3.43
CA ALA A 187 -11.64 -9.96 -2.75
C ALA A 187 -12.00 -11.04 -1.73
N ASP A 188 -11.27 -12.13 -1.72
CA ASP A 188 -11.41 -13.23 -0.78
C ASP A 188 -10.09 -13.47 0.00
N ALA A 189 -10.01 -14.56 0.75
CA ALA A 189 -8.82 -14.93 1.53
C ALA A 189 -7.53 -14.99 0.68
N ARG A 190 -7.62 -15.29 -0.61
CA ARG A 190 -6.46 -15.36 -1.52
C ARG A 190 -5.83 -13.98 -1.79
N SER A 191 -6.56 -12.89 -1.52
CA SER A 191 -5.98 -11.53 -1.55
C SER A 191 -4.98 -11.32 -0.40
N ASP A 192 -5.26 -11.88 0.79
CA ASP A 192 -4.33 -11.84 1.91
C ASP A 192 -3.08 -12.69 1.61
N LEU A 193 -3.25 -13.87 0.98
CA LEU A 193 -2.12 -14.73 0.58
C LEU A 193 -1.19 -14.04 -0.44
N TYR A 194 -1.75 -13.25 -1.36
CA TYR A 194 -0.95 -12.40 -2.24
C TYR A 194 -0.14 -11.38 -1.43
N SER A 195 -0.77 -10.71 -0.48
CA SER A 195 -0.10 -9.72 0.37
C SER A 195 1.02 -10.36 1.21
N VAL A 196 0.82 -11.58 1.74
CA VAL A 196 1.89 -12.37 2.40
C VAL A 196 3.04 -12.65 1.41
N GLY A 197 2.74 -12.99 0.16
CA GLY A 197 3.74 -13.19 -0.89
C GLY A 197 4.58 -11.93 -1.15
N ILE A 198 3.95 -10.73 -1.18
CA ILE A 198 4.66 -9.45 -1.31
C ILE A 198 5.55 -9.18 -0.09
N VAL A 199 5.04 -9.43 1.13
CA VAL A 199 5.83 -9.30 2.38
C VAL A 199 7.01 -10.25 2.35
N MET A 200 6.81 -11.52 1.94
CA MET A 200 7.89 -12.49 1.75
C MET A 200 8.93 -12.00 0.75
N TYR A 201 8.49 -11.51 -0.40
CA TYR A 201 9.39 -10.97 -1.41
C TYR A 201 10.26 -9.85 -0.82
N GLU A 202 9.66 -8.89 -0.12
CA GLU A 202 10.37 -7.76 0.48
C GLU A 202 11.36 -8.21 1.57
N ILE A 203 11.00 -9.14 2.45
CA ILE A 203 11.89 -9.69 3.48
C ILE A 203 13.16 -10.30 2.88
N PHE A 204 13.05 -11.06 1.79
CA PHE A 204 14.17 -11.80 1.23
C PHE A 204 14.98 -11.03 0.18
N THR A 205 14.41 -9.98 -0.41
CA THR A 205 15.10 -9.17 -1.44
C THR A 205 15.47 -7.76 -0.95
N GLY A 206 14.84 -7.26 0.14
CA GLY A 206 14.96 -5.89 0.60
C GLY A 206 14.22 -4.86 -0.26
N THR A 207 13.47 -5.31 -1.28
CA THR A 207 12.75 -4.43 -2.22
C THR A 207 11.37 -5.00 -2.53
N LEU A 208 10.49 -4.18 -3.11
CA LEU A 208 9.21 -4.65 -3.65
C LEU A 208 9.37 -5.27 -5.05
N PRO A 209 8.48 -6.20 -5.47
CA PRO A 209 8.61 -6.92 -6.74
C PRO A 209 8.40 -6.04 -7.98
N PHE A 210 7.73 -4.92 -7.83
CA PHE A 210 7.49 -3.96 -8.89
C PHE A 210 8.32 -2.70 -8.64
N ARG A 211 9.11 -2.29 -9.63
CA ARG A 211 9.88 -1.04 -9.58
C ARG A 211 8.94 0.13 -9.82
N ASN A 212 8.41 0.67 -8.76
CA ASN A 212 7.56 1.85 -8.81
C ASN A 212 8.09 2.90 -7.85
N ASP A 213 7.86 4.16 -8.23
CA ASP A 213 7.87 5.26 -7.30
C ASP A 213 6.81 4.97 -6.23
N ARG A 214 7.25 4.68 -5.00
CA ARG A 214 6.37 4.35 -3.88
C ARG A 214 5.32 5.44 -3.63
N ASP A 215 5.55 6.64 -4.14
CA ASP A 215 4.68 7.80 -3.99
C ASP A 215 3.64 7.95 -5.11
N ASP A 216 3.70 7.14 -6.18
CA ASP A 216 2.71 7.14 -7.25
C ASP A 216 1.71 5.99 -7.12
N ILE A 217 0.56 6.31 -6.52
CA ILE A 217 -0.56 5.38 -6.32
C ILE A 217 -0.99 4.72 -7.64
N VAL A 218 -1.13 5.51 -8.70
CA VAL A 218 -1.62 5.02 -10.01
C VAL A 218 -0.59 4.12 -10.67
N ALA A 219 0.69 4.50 -10.61
CA ALA A 219 1.77 3.67 -11.14
C ALA A 219 1.87 2.34 -10.36
N THR A 220 1.75 2.36 -9.04
CA THR A 220 1.74 1.16 -8.20
C THR A 220 0.56 0.25 -8.55
N MET A 221 -0.67 0.79 -8.61
CA MET A 221 -1.86 0.03 -9.02
C MET A 221 -1.67 -0.58 -10.42
N TYR A 222 -1.17 0.21 -11.37
CA TYR A 222 -0.92 -0.26 -12.73
C TYR A 222 0.05 -1.45 -12.75
N SER A 223 1.14 -1.37 -12.00
CA SER A 223 2.16 -2.40 -11.99
C SER A 223 1.68 -3.71 -11.40
N HIS A 224 0.92 -3.69 -10.30
CA HIS A 224 0.31 -4.89 -9.74
C HIS A 224 -0.67 -5.58 -10.72
N VAL A 225 -1.34 -4.80 -11.56
CA VAL A 225 -2.31 -5.33 -12.53
C VAL A 225 -1.64 -5.80 -13.83
N ASN A 226 -0.55 -5.15 -14.26
CA ASN A 226 -0.06 -5.31 -15.63
C ASN A 226 1.41 -5.72 -15.75
N ASP A 227 2.27 -5.35 -14.80
CA ASP A 227 3.70 -5.61 -14.92
C ASP A 227 4.05 -7.03 -14.47
N ILE A 228 5.18 -7.54 -14.94
CA ILE A 228 5.77 -8.80 -14.51
C ILE A 228 6.65 -8.49 -13.30
N PRO A 229 6.46 -9.17 -12.15
CA PRO A 229 7.34 -8.97 -11.00
C PRO A 229 8.77 -9.37 -11.34
N THR A 230 9.74 -8.62 -10.84
CA THR A 230 11.16 -9.01 -10.96
C THR A 230 11.38 -10.32 -10.20
N SER A 231 12.16 -11.25 -10.78
CA SER A 231 12.48 -12.50 -10.06
C SER A 231 13.28 -12.21 -8.79
N PRO A 232 12.93 -12.80 -7.63
CA PRO A 232 13.71 -12.65 -6.39
C PRO A 232 15.19 -12.93 -6.58
N ARG A 233 15.55 -13.93 -7.38
CA ARG A 233 16.93 -14.33 -7.65
C ARG A 233 17.69 -13.38 -8.58
N GLU A 234 17.01 -12.53 -9.32
CA GLU A 234 17.65 -11.42 -10.06
C GLU A 234 18.14 -10.33 -9.11
N ILE A 235 17.46 -10.13 -7.97
CA ILE A 235 17.84 -9.17 -6.93
C ILE A 235 18.88 -9.78 -5.98
N ASN A 236 18.62 -10.98 -5.47
CA ASN A 236 19.48 -11.67 -4.50
C ASN A 236 19.71 -13.13 -4.93
N ARG A 237 20.88 -13.39 -5.50
CA ARG A 237 21.27 -14.73 -6.01
C ARG A 237 21.39 -15.80 -4.91
N ASN A 238 21.46 -15.42 -3.64
CA ASN A 238 21.50 -16.34 -2.52
C ASN A 238 20.12 -16.94 -2.18
N ILE A 239 19.05 -16.44 -2.77
CA ILE A 239 17.72 -17.01 -2.61
C ILE A 239 17.67 -18.39 -3.27
N PRO A 240 17.32 -19.46 -2.51
CA PRO A 240 17.15 -20.79 -3.09
C PRO A 240 16.00 -20.80 -4.11
N GLU A 241 16.17 -21.59 -5.18
CA GLU A 241 15.12 -21.72 -6.20
C GLU A 241 13.76 -22.17 -5.63
N PRO A 242 13.68 -23.10 -4.65
CA PRO A 242 12.39 -23.45 -4.03
C PRO A 242 11.70 -22.27 -3.35
N LEU A 243 12.45 -21.38 -2.70
CA LEU A 243 11.88 -20.18 -2.07
C LEU A 243 11.35 -19.20 -3.13
N GLU A 244 12.10 -18.99 -4.22
CA GLU A 244 11.61 -18.18 -5.34
C GLU A 244 10.30 -18.72 -5.90
N GLN A 245 10.20 -20.03 -6.12
CA GLN A 245 8.98 -20.68 -6.63
C GLN A 245 7.78 -20.43 -5.71
N VAL A 246 7.97 -20.52 -4.40
CA VAL A 246 6.93 -20.26 -3.40
C VAL A 246 6.49 -18.79 -3.45
N ILE A 247 7.43 -17.85 -3.44
CA ILE A 247 7.13 -16.42 -3.52
C ILE A 247 6.38 -16.09 -4.81
N MET A 248 6.92 -16.51 -5.96
CA MET A 248 6.34 -16.21 -7.27
C MET A 248 4.94 -16.80 -7.45
N ARG A 249 4.66 -17.97 -6.87
CA ARG A 249 3.30 -18.54 -6.85
C ARG A 249 2.35 -17.70 -6.01
N ALA A 250 2.77 -17.24 -4.84
CA ALA A 250 1.93 -16.44 -3.96
C ALA A 250 1.51 -15.12 -4.60
N ILE A 251 2.43 -14.46 -5.36
CA ILE A 251 2.18 -13.18 -6.02
C ILE A 251 1.66 -13.31 -7.46
N GLU A 252 1.15 -14.48 -7.86
CA GLU A 252 0.48 -14.65 -9.15
C GLU A 252 -0.69 -13.67 -9.28
N ARG A 253 -0.86 -13.11 -10.49
CA ARG A 253 -1.88 -12.08 -10.76
C ARG A 253 -3.30 -12.61 -10.56
N GLU A 254 -3.57 -13.78 -11.17
CA GLU A 254 -4.89 -14.41 -11.10
C GLU A 254 -5.07 -15.19 -9.78
N PRO A 255 -6.12 -14.91 -8.97
CA PRO A 255 -6.32 -15.60 -7.70
C PRO A 255 -6.36 -17.13 -7.80
N GLY A 256 -6.93 -17.67 -8.90
CA GLY A 256 -6.96 -19.11 -9.16
C GLY A 256 -5.59 -19.74 -9.43
N SER A 257 -4.56 -18.93 -9.60
CA SER A 257 -3.18 -19.36 -9.85
C SER A 257 -2.31 -19.34 -8.61
N ARG A 258 -2.79 -18.72 -7.52
CA ARG A 258 -2.11 -18.62 -6.22
C ARG A 258 -2.32 -19.85 -5.37
N TYR A 259 -1.85 -19.81 -4.16
CA TYR A 259 -2.30 -20.70 -3.09
C TYR A 259 -3.79 -20.50 -2.87
N GLN A 260 -4.54 -21.60 -2.71
CA GLN A 260 -6.00 -21.52 -2.53
C GLN A 260 -6.39 -21.39 -1.06
N THR A 261 -5.55 -21.86 -0.14
CA THR A 261 -5.73 -21.73 1.32
C THR A 261 -4.43 -21.32 1.98
N ALA A 262 -4.54 -20.74 3.17
CA ALA A 262 -3.37 -20.40 3.99
C ALA A 262 -2.62 -21.68 4.41
N LEU A 263 -3.32 -22.75 4.70
CA LEU A 263 -2.72 -24.06 5.00
C LEU A 263 -1.88 -24.62 3.85
N GLU A 264 -2.35 -24.49 2.59
CA GLU A 264 -1.57 -24.92 1.42
C GLU A 264 -0.24 -24.15 1.33
N PHE A 265 -0.27 -22.84 1.57
CA PHE A 265 0.90 -21.99 1.56
C PHE A 265 1.83 -22.30 2.76
N TYR A 266 1.26 -22.47 3.95
CA TYR A 266 1.97 -22.86 5.18
C TYR A 266 2.79 -24.14 4.97
N ASN A 267 2.20 -25.17 4.36
CA ASN A 267 2.88 -26.44 4.10
C ASN A 267 4.13 -26.27 3.22
N ASP A 268 4.09 -25.38 2.22
CA ASP A 268 5.25 -25.09 1.39
C ASP A 268 6.33 -24.31 2.16
N VAL A 269 5.93 -23.37 3.04
CA VAL A 269 6.86 -22.65 3.92
C VAL A 269 7.50 -23.59 4.94
N GLU A 270 6.76 -24.52 5.53
CA GLU A 270 7.29 -25.56 6.42
C GLU A 270 8.31 -26.46 5.72
N ALA A 271 8.00 -26.88 4.50
CA ALA A 271 8.93 -27.69 3.71
C ALA A 271 10.25 -26.95 3.45
N LEU A 272 10.20 -25.64 3.19
CA LEU A 272 11.41 -24.80 3.05
C LEU A 272 12.22 -24.76 4.36
N MET A 273 11.57 -24.65 5.52
CA MET A 273 12.25 -24.68 6.82
C MET A 273 12.92 -26.04 7.10
N ALA A 274 12.30 -27.12 6.66
CA ALA A 274 12.82 -28.48 6.73
C ALA A 274 13.85 -28.82 5.64
N SER A 275 14.19 -27.85 4.76
CA SER A 275 15.04 -28.06 3.57
C SER A 275 14.50 -29.14 2.62
N GLN A 276 13.17 -29.30 2.58
CA GLN A 276 12.47 -30.22 1.68
C GLN A 276 11.91 -29.45 0.48
N PRO A 277 11.70 -30.11 -0.66
CA PRO A 277 11.03 -29.47 -1.79
C PRO A 277 9.57 -29.16 -1.43
N PRO A 278 9.11 -27.90 -1.69
CA PRO A 278 7.74 -27.50 -1.38
C PRO A 278 6.74 -28.33 -2.21
N PRO A 279 5.75 -28.97 -1.55
CA PRO A 279 4.87 -29.94 -2.22
C PRO A 279 3.95 -29.29 -3.28
N ASN A 280 3.58 -28.02 -3.07
CA ASN A 280 2.61 -27.33 -3.91
C ASN A 280 3.24 -26.35 -4.92
N ALA A 281 4.48 -25.87 -4.69
CA ALA A 281 5.14 -24.92 -5.59
C ALA A 281 5.44 -25.49 -6.98
N LYS A 282 5.67 -26.80 -7.10
CA LYS A 282 6.03 -27.49 -8.35
C LYS A 282 4.87 -27.76 -9.32
N GLN A 283 3.63 -27.44 -8.96
CA GLN A 283 2.46 -27.78 -9.81
C GLN A 283 2.31 -26.90 -11.06
N ARG A 284 3.29 -26.04 -11.36
CA ARG A 284 3.31 -25.30 -12.62
C ARG A 284 4.62 -25.46 -13.37
N PRO A 285 4.53 -25.83 -14.66
CA PRO A 285 5.60 -25.45 -15.57
C PRO A 285 5.73 -23.93 -15.50
N PRO A 286 6.97 -23.37 -15.56
CA PRO A 286 7.11 -21.94 -15.74
C PRO A 286 6.26 -21.60 -16.96
N LYS A 287 5.12 -20.95 -16.75
CA LYS A 287 4.50 -20.22 -17.84
C LYS A 287 5.59 -19.24 -18.26
N SER A 288 6.19 -19.53 -19.41
CA SER A 288 6.70 -18.41 -20.17
C SER A 288 5.54 -17.41 -20.14
N TYR A 289 5.66 -16.39 -19.28
CA TYR A 289 4.75 -15.27 -19.39
C TYR A 289 4.83 -14.93 -20.87
N PRO A 290 3.74 -15.11 -21.65
CA PRO A 290 3.82 -14.71 -23.03
C PRO A 290 4.40 -13.33 -22.94
N THR A 291 5.45 -13.09 -23.68
CA THR A 291 5.87 -11.75 -23.99
C THR A 291 4.64 -11.16 -24.68
N ILE A 292 3.66 -10.81 -23.85
CA ILE A 292 2.50 -10.05 -24.31
C ILE A 292 3.20 -8.78 -24.72
N ALA A 293 3.44 -8.70 -26.02
CA ALA A 293 3.76 -7.43 -26.64
C ALA A 293 2.81 -6.48 -25.95
N ARG A 294 3.36 -5.64 -25.07
CA ARG A 294 2.69 -4.79 -24.10
C ARG A 294 1.51 -4.11 -24.79
N LYS A 295 0.37 -4.76 -24.86
CA LYS A 295 -0.86 -4.06 -25.17
C LYS A 295 -1.18 -3.29 -23.87
N PRO A 296 -1.06 -1.98 -23.88
CA PRO A 296 -1.49 -1.18 -22.73
C PRO A 296 -2.92 -1.62 -22.38
N PRO A 297 -3.30 -1.58 -21.11
CA PRO A 297 -4.68 -1.87 -20.74
C PRO A 297 -5.58 -1.02 -21.63
N THR A 298 -6.68 -1.63 -22.10
CA THR A 298 -7.62 -0.87 -22.93
C THR A 298 -8.15 0.29 -22.09
N GLU A 299 -8.39 1.42 -22.74
CA GLU A 299 -8.99 2.61 -22.11
C GLU A 299 -10.23 2.23 -21.28
N ALA A 300 -11.02 1.29 -21.78
CA ALA A 300 -12.16 0.74 -21.05
C ALA A 300 -11.80 0.06 -19.73
N MET A 301 -10.69 -0.66 -19.66
CA MET A 301 -10.24 -1.34 -18.40
C MET A 301 -9.74 -0.33 -17.37
N LEU A 302 -9.00 0.69 -17.82
CA LEU A 302 -8.52 1.76 -16.95
C LEU A 302 -9.67 2.68 -16.51
N ARG A 303 -10.58 3.03 -17.43
CA ARG A 303 -11.78 3.79 -17.14
C ARG A 303 -12.68 3.05 -16.15
N GLN A 304 -12.91 1.76 -16.35
CA GLN A 304 -13.71 0.94 -15.46
C GLN A 304 -13.08 0.77 -14.06
N ALA A 305 -11.74 0.67 -13.96
CA ALA A 305 -11.03 0.63 -12.68
C ALA A 305 -11.14 1.99 -11.96
N LEU A 306 -11.02 3.09 -12.72
CA LEU A 306 -11.13 4.45 -12.21
C LEU A 306 -12.56 4.80 -11.79
N ASP A 307 -13.57 4.53 -12.63
CA ASP A 307 -14.98 4.77 -12.32
C ASP A 307 -15.43 4.04 -11.05
N ARG A 308 -14.89 2.83 -10.82
CA ARG A 308 -15.19 2.04 -9.62
C ARG A 308 -14.42 2.51 -8.39
N ALA A 309 -13.19 2.98 -8.55
CA ALA A 309 -12.38 3.54 -7.48
C ALA A 309 -12.90 4.92 -7.00
N LEU A 310 -13.57 5.67 -7.88
CA LEU A 310 -13.95 7.07 -7.67
C LEU A 310 -15.46 7.28 -7.47
N ALA A 311 -16.27 6.23 -7.55
CA ALA A 311 -17.74 6.31 -7.46
C ALA A 311 -18.34 7.11 -6.28
N PRO A 312 -17.70 7.27 -5.10
CA PRO A 312 -18.25 8.04 -3.98
C PRO A 312 -17.86 9.53 -3.93
N ALA A 313 -16.99 10.05 -4.80
CA ALA A 313 -16.43 11.40 -4.66
C ALA A 313 -16.46 12.19 -5.99
N ARG A 314 -17.64 12.62 -6.41
CA ARG A 314 -17.87 13.29 -7.71
C ARG A 314 -16.98 14.52 -7.99
N ASN A 315 -16.49 15.26 -7.01
CA ASN A 315 -15.69 16.49 -7.23
C ASN A 315 -14.16 16.31 -7.16
N ARG A 316 -13.64 15.10 -6.88
CA ARG A 316 -12.19 14.75 -6.91
C ARG A 316 -11.82 13.83 -8.05
N SER A 317 -12.81 13.24 -8.67
CA SER A 317 -12.76 12.25 -9.74
C SER A 317 -12.04 12.80 -10.97
N ASP A 318 -12.32 14.07 -11.33
CA ASP A 318 -11.95 14.63 -12.61
C ASP A 318 -10.44 14.87 -12.73
N ALA A 319 -9.78 15.37 -11.68
CA ALA A 319 -8.34 15.61 -11.71
C ALA A 319 -7.51 14.32 -11.85
N LEU A 320 -7.82 13.28 -11.08
CA LEU A 320 -7.13 11.98 -11.17
C LEU A 320 -7.43 11.27 -12.49
N GLU A 321 -8.66 11.38 -13.01
CA GLU A 321 -9.01 10.88 -14.33
C GLU A 321 -8.17 11.57 -15.43
N ASN A 322 -7.99 12.87 -15.32
CA ASN A 322 -7.20 13.64 -16.26
C ASN A 322 -5.69 13.33 -16.16
N VAL A 323 -5.15 13.11 -14.95
CA VAL A 323 -3.78 12.60 -14.77
C VAL A 323 -3.61 11.27 -15.50
N LEU A 324 -4.55 10.35 -15.34
CA LEU A 324 -4.50 9.04 -15.97
C LEU A 324 -4.63 9.12 -17.49
N LYS A 325 -5.53 9.95 -18.01
CA LYS A 325 -5.63 10.25 -19.45
C LYS A 325 -4.29 10.75 -20.00
N GLY A 326 -3.65 11.69 -19.31
CA GLY A 326 -2.35 12.20 -19.68
C GLY A 326 -1.27 11.12 -19.73
N MET A 327 -1.21 10.22 -18.75
CA MET A 327 -0.26 9.10 -18.72
C MET A 327 -0.50 8.11 -19.89
N ILE A 328 -1.76 7.78 -20.17
CA ILE A 328 -2.13 6.88 -21.29
C ILE A 328 -1.75 7.51 -22.61
N ALA A 329 -2.11 8.77 -22.82
CA ALA A 329 -1.82 9.49 -24.05
C ALA A 329 -0.30 9.65 -24.26
N THR A 330 0.48 9.91 -23.21
CA THR A 330 1.95 9.93 -23.24
C THR A 330 2.52 8.61 -23.75
N ARG A 331 2.05 7.48 -23.23
CA ARG A 331 2.49 6.14 -23.66
C ARG A 331 2.11 5.83 -25.11
N ARG A 332 0.98 6.35 -25.59
CA ARG A 332 0.53 6.24 -26.98
C ARG A 332 1.25 7.22 -27.92
N ARG A 333 2.15 8.06 -27.39
CA ARG A 333 2.81 9.16 -28.11
C ARG A 333 1.83 10.19 -28.70
N ASN A 334 0.62 10.26 -28.13
CA ASN A 334 -0.35 11.31 -28.42
C ASN A 334 -0.12 12.49 -27.46
N TYR A 335 0.92 13.26 -27.73
CA TYR A 335 1.44 14.28 -26.81
C TYR A 335 0.52 15.48 -26.63
N ASP A 336 -0.31 15.80 -27.61
CA ASP A 336 -1.26 16.92 -27.51
C ASP A 336 -2.41 16.57 -26.56
N GLU A 337 -2.98 15.37 -26.69
CA GLU A 337 -3.97 14.86 -25.74
C GLU A 337 -3.38 14.70 -24.30
N ALA A 338 -2.12 14.23 -24.21
CA ALA A 338 -1.44 14.10 -22.93
C ALA A 338 -1.25 15.46 -22.24
N ARG A 339 -0.80 16.46 -22.98
CA ARG A 339 -0.63 17.83 -22.51
C ARG A 339 -1.95 18.38 -21.97
N ASP A 340 -3.01 18.33 -22.77
CA ASP A 340 -4.30 18.90 -22.42
C ASP A 340 -4.87 18.24 -21.15
N ALA A 341 -4.74 16.92 -21.03
CA ALA A 341 -5.17 16.17 -19.86
C ALA A 341 -4.38 16.55 -18.59
N TYR A 342 -3.05 16.68 -18.68
CA TYR A 342 -2.24 17.10 -17.52
C TYR A 342 -2.53 18.55 -17.11
N LEU A 343 -2.74 19.46 -18.07
CA LEU A 343 -3.05 20.86 -17.76
C LEU A 343 -4.40 21.01 -17.05
N VAL A 344 -5.42 20.25 -17.49
CA VAL A 344 -6.73 20.21 -16.82
C VAL A 344 -6.59 19.66 -15.41
N ALA A 345 -5.88 18.53 -15.23
CA ALA A 345 -5.66 17.94 -13.92
C ALA A 345 -4.95 18.91 -12.95
N MET A 346 -3.90 19.59 -13.42
CA MET A 346 -3.18 20.56 -12.59
C MET A 346 -4.07 21.74 -12.18
N HIS A 347 -4.90 22.25 -13.09
CA HIS A 347 -5.84 23.33 -12.77
C HIS A 347 -6.86 22.90 -11.71
N GLU A 348 -7.42 21.69 -11.83
CA GLU A 348 -8.38 21.13 -10.86
C GLU A 348 -7.74 20.88 -9.49
N LEU A 349 -6.50 20.35 -9.45
CA LEU A 349 -5.74 20.11 -8.21
C LEU A 349 -5.39 21.41 -7.51
N GLN A 350 -5.01 22.44 -8.25
CA GLN A 350 -4.72 23.78 -7.71
C GLN A 350 -5.99 24.43 -7.13
N ALA A 351 -7.12 24.36 -7.83
CA ALA A 351 -8.40 24.84 -7.35
C ALA A 351 -8.90 24.12 -6.10
N ALA A 352 -8.54 22.82 -5.94
CA ALA A 352 -8.85 22.01 -4.77
C ALA A 352 -7.86 22.22 -3.59
N GLY A 353 -6.81 23.04 -3.73
CA GLY A 353 -5.77 23.25 -2.73
C GLY A 353 -4.89 22.02 -2.50
N ASN A 354 -4.81 21.11 -3.46
CA ASN A 354 -4.01 19.87 -3.37
C ASN A 354 -2.61 20.10 -3.98
N GLU A 355 -1.76 20.83 -3.28
CA GLU A 355 -0.46 21.28 -3.77
C GLU A 355 0.50 20.12 -4.08
N VAL A 356 0.52 19.07 -3.24
CA VAL A 356 1.43 17.93 -3.43
C VAL A 356 1.07 17.14 -4.71
N GLU A 357 -0.20 16.87 -4.96
CA GLU A 357 -0.61 16.17 -6.18
C GLU A 357 -0.49 17.05 -7.43
N TYR A 358 -0.68 18.36 -7.29
CA TYR A 358 -0.34 19.32 -8.34
C TYR A 358 1.13 19.21 -8.73
N ALA A 359 2.05 19.24 -7.76
CA ALA A 359 3.48 19.18 -7.98
C ALA A 359 3.91 17.83 -8.63
N LYS A 360 3.35 16.71 -8.18
CA LYS A 360 3.56 15.40 -8.79
C LYS A 360 3.04 15.32 -10.21
N THR A 361 1.90 15.95 -10.49
CA THR A 361 1.32 16.00 -11.85
C THR A 361 2.18 16.86 -12.78
N ALA A 362 2.70 17.98 -12.30
CA ALA A 362 3.63 18.83 -13.05
C ALA A 362 4.93 18.09 -13.39
N LEU A 363 5.44 17.22 -12.50
CA LEU A 363 6.60 16.38 -12.79
C LEU A 363 6.30 15.37 -13.92
N LYS A 364 5.12 14.74 -13.93
CA LYS A 364 4.69 13.85 -15.03
C LYS A 364 4.56 14.61 -16.35
N TYR A 365 4.01 15.81 -16.32
CA TYR A 365 3.93 16.68 -17.48
C TYR A 365 5.32 17.03 -18.04
N GLY A 366 6.26 17.43 -17.19
CA GLY A 366 7.65 17.70 -17.58
C GLY A 366 8.34 16.49 -18.22
N ALA A 367 8.16 15.29 -17.67
CA ALA A 367 8.69 14.06 -18.22
C ALA A 367 8.07 13.74 -19.62
N MET A 368 6.78 13.99 -19.80
CA MET A 368 6.11 13.87 -21.11
C MET A 368 6.69 14.84 -22.14
N VAL A 369 6.93 16.10 -21.76
CA VAL A 369 7.51 17.12 -22.66
C VAL A 369 8.92 16.72 -23.09
N LEU A 370 9.75 16.16 -22.18
CA LEU A 370 11.05 15.60 -22.51
C LEU A 370 10.95 14.44 -23.52
N GLN A 371 10.02 13.53 -23.30
CA GLN A 371 9.81 12.40 -24.20
C GLN A 371 9.34 12.86 -25.59
N LYS A 372 8.42 13.84 -25.66
CA LYS A 372 7.98 14.49 -26.90
C LYS A 372 9.16 15.10 -27.67
N ALA A 373 10.04 15.79 -26.95
CA ALA A 373 11.24 16.40 -27.54
C ALA A 373 12.25 15.36 -28.04
N ALA A 374 12.42 14.24 -27.34
CA ALA A 374 13.25 13.10 -27.75
C ALA A 374 12.72 12.44 -29.04
N ASP A 375 11.39 12.42 -29.21
CA ASP A 375 10.74 11.93 -30.45
C ASP A 375 10.80 12.96 -31.62
N GLY A 376 11.57 14.03 -31.47
CA GLY A 376 11.75 15.06 -32.52
C GLY A 376 10.64 16.12 -32.60
N LYS A 377 9.66 16.07 -31.72
CA LYS A 377 8.53 17.02 -31.66
C LYS A 377 8.79 18.09 -30.60
N ARG A 378 9.71 19.01 -30.88
CA ARG A 378 10.12 20.06 -29.94
C ARG A 378 9.23 21.29 -30.05
N ASP A 379 8.67 21.75 -28.93
CA ASP A 379 7.94 23.03 -28.80
C ASP A 379 8.60 23.86 -27.69
N ARG A 380 9.10 25.05 -28.07
CA ARG A 380 9.84 25.94 -27.17
C ARG A 380 8.96 26.52 -26.08
N ASN A 381 7.70 26.79 -26.36
CA ASN A 381 6.77 27.35 -25.38
C ASN A 381 6.37 26.27 -24.37
N GLU A 382 6.14 25.06 -24.83
CA GLU A 382 5.82 23.92 -23.96
C GLU A 382 6.99 23.53 -23.04
N LEU A 383 8.22 23.54 -23.57
CA LEU A 383 9.44 23.35 -22.77
C LEU A 383 9.56 24.41 -21.64
N ARG A 384 9.28 25.67 -21.98
CA ARG A 384 9.34 26.77 -21.00
C ARG A 384 8.23 26.69 -19.96
N ASP A 385 7.01 26.34 -20.35
CA ASP A 385 5.88 26.11 -19.43
C ASP A 385 6.19 24.98 -18.46
N ALA A 386 6.70 23.85 -18.94
CA ALA A 386 7.10 22.73 -18.13
C ALA A 386 8.16 23.13 -17.07
N VAL A 387 9.20 23.85 -17.45
CA VAL A 387 10.23 24.35 -16.53
C VAL A 387 9.64 25.26 -15.44
N ASN A 388 8.72 26.18 -15.81
CA ASN A 388 8.09 27.07 -14.84
C ASN A 388 7.29 26.28 -13.78
N ARG A 389 6.46 25.32 -14.20
CA ARG A 389 5.66 24.47 -13.30
C ARG A 389 6.51 23.60 -12.41
N LEU A 390 7.62 23.09 -12.93
CA LEU A 390 8.56 22.30 -12.13
C LEU A 390 9.30 23.14 -11.09
N ASN A 391 9.61 24.40 -11.37
CA ASN A 391 10.18 25.32 -10.39
C ASN A 391 9.19 25.65 -9.25
N GLU A 392 7.89 25.71 -9.53
CA GLU A 392 6.85 25.78 -8.48
C GLU A 392 6.82 24.49 -7.66
N SER A 393 6.86 23.35 -8.32
CA SER A 393 6.86 22.03 -7.67
C SER A 393 8.06 21.82 -6.74
N LEU A 394 9.24 22.33 -7.08
CA LEU A 394 10.41 22.27 -6.21
C LEU A 394 10.17 22.95 -4.84
N LYS A 395 9.45 24.09 -4.83
CA LYS A 395 9.10 24.79 -3.58
C LYS A 395 8.20 23.91 -2.72
N ILE A 396 7.16 23.33 -3.34
CA ILE A 396 6.21 22.44 -2.67
C ILE A 396 6.92 21.21 -2.11
N PHE A 397 7.73 20.50 -2.91
CA PHE A 397 8.44 19.32 -2.43
C PHE A 397 9.42 19.62 -1.30
N ARG A 398 10.06 20.79 -1.31
CA ARG A 398 10.92 21.24 -0.21
C ARG A 398 10.13 21.50 1.06
N GLU A 399 8.99 22.17 0.95
CA GLU A 399 8.11 22.51 2.09
C GLU A 399 7.54 21.27 2.76
N TYR A 400 7.18 20.25 1.98
CA TYR A 400 6.63 18.99 2.47
C TYR A 400 7.70 17.92 2.75
N GLY A 401 9.00 18.22 2.63
CA GLY A 401 10.10 17.29 2.93
C GLY A 401 10.24 16.11 1.98
N LEU A 402 9.72 16.21 0.75
CA LEU A 402 9.71 15.16 -0.28
C LEU A 402 11.02 15.16 -1.08
N GLN A 403 12.10 14.66 -0.50
CA GLN A 403 13.46 14.76 -1.02
C GLN A 403 13.69 14.03 -2.36
N GLU A 404 13.05 12.88 -2.55
CA GLU A 404 13.18 12.10 -3.78
C GLU A 404 12.53 12.83 -4.97
N GLN A 405 11.29 13.31 -4.79
CA GLN A 405 10.59 14.11 -5.79
C GLN A 405 11.30 15.41 -6.09
N PHE A 406 11.91 16.04 -5.06
CA PHE A 406 12.74 17.21 -5.23
C PHE A 406 13.92 16.92 -6.18
N SER A 407 14.70 15.86 -5.92
CA SER A 407 15.84 15.48 -6.74
C SER A 407 15.45 15.10 -8.17
N HIS A 408 14.34 14.37 -8.33
CA HIS A 408 13.79 14.02 -9.65
C HIS A 408 13.36 15.27 -10.43
N THR A 409 12.77 16.25 -9.75
CA THR A 409 12.32 17.50 -10.38
C THR A 409 13.50 18.34 -10.83
N GLU A 410 14.56 18.46 -10.01
CA GLU A 410 15.81 19.15 -10.42
C GLU A 410 16.45 18.47 -11.66
N TYR A 411 16.50 17.16 -11.69
CA TYR A 411 17.00 16.42 -12.85
C TYR A 411 16.19 16.71 -14.11
N THR A 412 14.87 16.71 -13.99
CA THR A 412 13.94 16.97 -15.10
C THR A 412 14.06 18.39 -15.63
N ILE A 413 14.19 19.39 -14.75
CA ILE A 413 14.44 20.80 -15.13
C ILE A 413 15.73 20.92 -15.93
N ASN A 414 16.83 20.37 -15.40
CA ASN A 414 18.13 20.42 -16.08
C ASN A 414 18.09 19.76 -17.48
N ALA A 415 17.34 18.67 -17.62
CA ALA A 415 17.17 17.99 -18.90
C ALA A 415 16.34 18.83 -19.90
N LEU A 416 15.27 19.49 -19.44
CA LEU A 416 14.43 20.38 -20.25
C LEU A 416 15.21 21.62 -20.71
N GLU A 417 15.99 22.24 -19.82
CA GLU A 417 16.81 23.41 -20.14
C GLU A 417 17.89 23.07 -21.16
N ARG A 418 18.59 21.94 -21.02
CA ARG A 418 19.57 21.47 -22.04
C ARG A 418 18.91 21.21 -23.38
N THR A 419 17.70 20.66 -23.38
CA THR A 419 16.91 20.41 -24.60
C THR A 419 16.48 21.72 -25.25
N ALA A 420 16.14 22.74 -24.47
CA ALA A 420 15.77 24.06 -24.93
C ALA A 420 16.99 24.81 -25.55
N ILE A 421 18.17 24.68 -24.95
CA ILE A 421 19.44 25.28 -25.47
C ILE A 421 19.84 24.60 -26.79
N GLY A 422 19.69 23.27 -26.90
CA GLY A 422 19.99 22.53 -28.14
C GLY A 422 19.09 22.87 -29.33
N VAL A 423 18.09 23.71 -29.17
CA VAL A 423 17.23 24.27 -30.24
C VAL A 423 17.85 25.53 -30.88
N ILE A 424 18.93 26.05 -30.29
CA ILE A 424 19.60 27.30 -30.73
C ILE A 424 20.79 27.03 -31.67
N TYR A 425 21.17 25.78 -31.83
CA TYR A 425 22.19 25.31 -32.80
C TYR A 425 21.54 24.26 -33.70
#